data_5a32e95e13ec39346e4bbe2b57c1756e
#
_entry.id   5a32e95e13ec39346e4bbe2b57c1756e
#
_cell.length_a   1.000
_cell.length_b   1.000
_cell.length_c   1.000
_cell.angle_alpha   90.00
_cell.angle_beta   90.00
_cell.angle_gamma   90.00
#
_symmetry.space_group_name_H-M   'P 1'
#
loop_
_entity.id
_entity.type
_entity.pdbx_description
1 polymer ?
#
loop_
_entity_poly.entity_id
_entity_poly.type
_entity_poly.pdbx_seq_one_letter_code
_entity_poly.pdbx_strand_id
1 'polypeptide(L)'
;MKTFRDLYIHLNGVDLETFSNGLESQSKAPWIRRKDKEEELSGMGDKPICFEATKGTSVEPAALFLFPKEGETWWVSNIVPTEASELTHDQYNAALENFFESIVQPAIKGSSITVELTSNEVSVGSVAGVKVEK
;
A
#
# COMPACT_ATOMS: atom_id res chain seq x y z
N MET A 1 11.53 -12.10 -15.45
CA MET A 1 12.13 -10.87 -14.90
C MET A 1 11.32 -10.40 -13.70
N LYS A 2 12.00 -10.17 -12.58
CA LYS A 2 11.33 -9.63 -11.40
C LYS A 2 11.11 -8.13 -11.54
N THR A 3 10.00 -7.66 -11.01
CA THR A 3 9.66 -6.24 -11.03
C THR A 3 9.01 -5.88 -9.69
N PHE A 4 8.89 -4.59 -9.42
CA PHE A 4 8.13 -4.13 -8.28
C PHE A 4 6.66 -4.40 -8.52
N ARG A 5 6.01 -4.96 -7.51
CA ARG A 5 4.57 -5.17 -7.58
C ARG A 5 3.84 -3.86 -7.30
N ASP A 6 2.64 -3.76 -7.82
CA ASP A 6 1.77 -2.62 -7.54
C ASP A 6 0.50 -3.10 -6.84
N LEU A 7 -0.02 -2.25 -5.99
CA LEU A 7 -1.28 -2.51 -5.30
C LEU A 7 -2.24 -1.37 -5.63
N TYR A 8 -3.36 -1.71 -6.25
CA TYR A 8 -4.43 -0.77 -6.56
C TYR A 8 -5.65 -1.08 -5.70
N ILE A 9 -6.28 -0.05 -5.18
CA ILE A 9 -7.45 -0.19 -4.30
C ILE A 9 -8.57 0.66 -4.89
N HIS A 10 -9.68 0.01 -5.23
CA HIS A 10 -10.83 0.65 -5.83
C HIS A 10 -11.90 0.82 -4.77
N LEU A 11 -12.22 2.08 -4.43
CA LEU A 11 -13.13 2.36 -3.31
C LEU A 11 -14.58 1.96 -3.60
N ASN A 12 -14.99 2.01 -4.88
CA ASN A 12 -16.31 1.55 -5.29
C ASN A 12 -17.45 2.14 -4.47
N GLY A 13 -17.41 3.47 -4.27
CA GLY A 13 -18.45 4.19 -3.55
C GLY A 13 -18.22 4.36 -2.07
N VAL A 14 -17.20 3.72 -1.50
CA VAL A 14 -16.82 3.93 -0.10
C VAL A 14 -16.09 5.26 -0.01
N ASP A 15 -16.48 6.12 0.93
CA ASP A 15 -15.82 7.42 1.03
C ASP A 15 -14.41 7.29 1.61
N LEU A 16 -13.60 8.30 1.33
CA LEU A 16 -12.20 8.29 1.71
C LEU A 16 -12.01 8.21 3.21
N GLU A 17 -12.84 8.92 3.96
CA GLU A 17 -12.74 8.92 5.42
C GLU A 17 -12.97 7.53 6.00
N THR A 18 -14.00 6.84 5.52
CA THR A 18 -14.28 5.47 5.94
C THR A 18 -13.13 4.55 5.59
N PHE A 19 -12.58 4.69 4.38
CA PHE A 19 -11.46 3.88 3.94
C PHE A 19 -10.23 4.12 4.82
N SER A 20 -9.83 5.38 5.00
CA SER A 20 -8.63 5.69 5.76
C SER A 20 -8.75 5.29 7.23
N ASN A 21 -9.94 5.48 7.82
CA ASN A 21 -10.18 5.06 9.20
C ASN A 21 -10.17 3.54 9.33
N GLY A 22 -10.65 2.84 8.31
CA GLY A 22 -10.58 1.39 8.27
C GLY A 22 -9.14 0.88 8.27
N LEU A 23 -8.29 1.49 7.46
CA LEU A 23 -6.87 1.15 7.45
C LEU A 23 -6.23 1.43 8.80
N GLU A 24 -6.51 2.61 9.37
CA GLU A 24 -5.93 3.00 10.65
C GLU A 24 -6.33 2.05 11.77
N SER A 25 -7.58 1.59 11.75
CA SER A 25 -8.08 0.68 12.78
C SER A 25 -7.36 -0.67 12.76
N GLN A 26 -6.73 -1.01 11.65
CA GLN A 26 -5.96 -2.24 11.51
C GLN A 26 -4.47 -2.03 11.79
N SER A 27 -4.06 -0.81 12.14
CA SER A 27 -2.66 -0.52 12.43
C SER A 27 -2.12 -1.45 13.51
N LYS A 28 -1.05 -2.15 13.18
CA LYS A 28 -0.37 -3.04 14.13
C LYS A 28 1.03 -3.27 13.60
N ALA A 29 1.96 -3.60 14.50
CA ALA A 29 3.32 -3.83 14.09
C ALA A 29 3.39 -4.83 12.94
N PRO A 30 4.20 -4.58 11.91
CA PRO A 30 5.15 -3.47 11.83
C PRO A 30 4.55 -2.13 11.41
N TRP A 31 3.30 -2.07 10.98
CA TRP A 31 2.73 -0.90 10.32
C TRP A 31 2.04 0.05 11.28
N ILE A 32 2.51 1.32 11.28
CA ILE A 32 1.96 2.38 12.10
C ILE A 32 1.59 3.55 11.19
N ARG A 33 0.37 4.09 11.36
CA ARG A 33 -0.08 5.24 10.59
C ARG A 33 0.74 6.48 10.95
N ARG A 34 1.23 7.20 9.94
CA ARG A 34 2.06 8.40 10.14
C ARG A 34 1.35 9.62 9.57
N LYS A 35 0.40 10.15 10.34
CA LYS A 35 -0.36 11.33 9.93
C LYS A 35 0.51 12.58 9.80
N ASP A 36 1.59 12.65 10.56
CA ASP A 36 2.54 13.76 10.47
C ASP A 36 3.17 13.85 9.08
N LYS A 37 3.54 12.70 8.51
CA LYS A 37 4.09 12.65 7.15
C LYS A 37 3.05 13.00 6.11
N GLU A 38 1.80 12.62 6.35
CA GLU A 38 0.70 12.96 5.44
C GLU A 38 0.52 14.48 5.37
N GLU A 39 0.58 15.14 6.50
CA GLU A 39 0.45 16.60 6.56
C GLU A 39 1.59 17.31 5.83
N GLU A 40 2.81 16.81 5.94
CA GLU A 40 3.95 17.39 5.25
C GLU A 40 3.77 17.39 3.74
N LEU A 41 3.08 16.38 3.20
CA LEU A 41 2.88 16.23 1.77
C LEU A 41 1.58 16.84 1.27
N SER A 42 0.68 17.23 2.18
CA SER A 42 -0.64 17.73 1.78
C SER A 42 -0.59 19.03 0.98
N GLY A 43 0.45 19.83 1.16
CA GLY A 43 0.62 21.06 0.43
C GLY A 43 0.93 20.88 -1.04
N MET A 44 1.15 19.65 -1.49
CA MET A 44 1.48 19.35 -2.88
C MET A 44 0.26 18.93 -3.69
N GLY A 45 -0.92 19.10 -3.14
CA GLY A 45 -2.17 18.73 -3.80
C GLY A 45 -2.88 17.65 -3.05
N ASP A 46 -2.89 16.44 -3.60
CA ASP A 46 -3.58 15.32 -2.96
C ASP A 46 -2.88 14.89 -1.69
N LYS A 47 -3.67 14.72 -0.63
CA LYS A 47 -3.13 14.29 0.66
C LYS A 47 -2.97 12.77 0.65
N PRO A 48 -1.77 12.26 0.88
CA PRO A 48 -1.54 10.81 0.89
C PRO A 48 -1.96 10.17 2.20
N ILE A 49 -1.96 8.83 2.19
CA ILE A 49 -2.08 8.04 3.41
C ILE A 49 -0.72 7.38 3.60
N CYS A 50 -0.13 7.51 4.79
CA CYS A 50 1.20 7.00 5.05
C CYS A 50 1.23 6.01 6.21
N PHE A 51 1.88 4.88 5.98
CA PHE A 51 2.18 3.91 7.02
C PHE A 51 3.68 3.67 7.05
N GLU A 52 4.22 3.46 8.22
CA GLU A 52 5.64 3.17 8.37
C GLU A 52 5.82 1.80 9.00
N ALA A 53 6.71 0.99 8.39
CA ALA A 53 7.10 -0.30 8.96
C ALA A 53 8.23 -0.06 9.94
N THR A 54 8.02 -0.50 11.17
CA THR A 54 8.98 -0.26 12.25
C THR A 54 10.08 -1.31 12.27
N LYS A 55 11.18 -0.95 12.94
CA LYS A 55 12.34 -1.79 13.11
C LYS A 55 12.03 -3.04 13.94
N GLY A 56 12.79 -4.09 13.71
CA GLY A 56 12.69 -5.30 14.54
C GLY A 56 11.65 -6.30 14.09
N THR A 57 11.18 -6.20 12.85
CA THR A 57 10.21 -7.11 12.27
C THR A 57 10.81 -7.80 11.05
N SER A 58 10.02 -8.68 10.43
CA SER A 58 10.45 -9.35 9.20
C SER A 58 10.43 -8.44 7.98
N VAL A 59 9.84 -7.25 8.11
CA VAL A 59 9.77 -6.28 7.03
C VAL A 59 10.87 -5.24 7.22
N GLU A 60 11.59 -4.92 6.15
CA GLU A 60 12.60 -3.87 6.19
C GLU A 60 11.94 -2.53 6.57
N PRO A 61 12.51 -1.78 7.53
CA PRO A 61 11.91 -0.49 7.93
C PRO A 61 11.76 0.45 6.74
N ALA A 62 10.56 0.91 6.52
CA ALA A 62 10.23 1.72 5.34
C ALA A 62 8.94 2.49 5.55
N ALA A 63 8.78 3.58 4.81
CA ALA A 63 7.55 4.36 4.77
C ALA A 63 6.81 4.03 3.47
N LEU A 64 5.56 3.67 3.58
CA LEU A 64 4.70 3.29 2.47
C LEU A 64 3.66 4.39 2.27
N PHE A 65 3.53 4.86 1.03
CA PHE A 65 2.62 5.94 0.69
C PHE A 65 1.54 5.48 -0.26
N LEU A 66 0.29 5.82 0.07
CA LEU A 66 -0.87 5.61 -0.79
C LEU A 66 -1.31 6.97 -1.32
N PHE A 67 -1.49 7.06 -2.63
CA PHE A 67 -1.97 8.28 -3.28
C PHE A 67 -3.20 7.96 -4.12
N PRO A 68 -4.07 8.95 -4.34
CA PRO A 68 -5.13 8.75 -5.32
C PRO A 68 -4.51 8.67 -6.72
N LYS A 69 -5.00 7.77 -7.54
CA LYS A 69 -4.51 7.61 -8.90
C LYS A 69 -5.46 8.28 -9.87
N GLU A 70 -6.67 7.78 -9.99
CA GLU A 70 -7.72 8.44 -10.76
C GLU A 70 -9.07 7.91 -10.31
N GLY A 71 -10.08 8.77 -10.37
CA GLY A 71 -11.40 8.41 -9.90
C GLY A 71 -11.36 7.98 -8.45
N GLU A 72 -11.93 6.83 -8.15
CA GLU A 72 -11.97 6.29 -6.79
C GLU A 72 -10.84 5.29 -6.54
N THR A 73 -9.83 5.26 -7.40
CA THR A 73 -8.72 4.32 -7.25
C THR A 73 -7.58 4.95 -6.48
N TRP A 74 -7.09 4.22 -5.48
CA TRP A 74 -5.89 4.56 -4.73
C TRP A 74 -4.84 3.51 -5.01
N TRP A 75 -3.58 3.86 -4.87
CA TRP A 75 -2.50 2.90 -5.09
C TRP A 75 -1.32 3.18 -4.17
N VAL A 76 -0.53 2.14 -3.94
CA VAL A 76 0.74 2.32 -3.26
C VAL A 76 1.71 2.88 -4.30
N SER A 77 2.00 4.17 -4.18
CA SER A 77 2.86 4.83 -5.15
C SER A 77 4.32 4.57 -4.89
N ASN A 78 4.68 4.37 -3.62
CA ASN A 78 6.09 4.19 -3.27
C ASN A 78 6.24 3.60 -1.88
N ILE A 79 7.34 2.86 -1.70
CA ILE A 79 7.79 2.38 -0.40
C ILE A 79 9.25 2.80 -0.30
N VAL A 80 9.53 3.69 0.64
CA VAL A 80 10.86 4.31 0.78
C VAL A 80 11.54 3.77 2.03
N PRO A 81 12.74 3.19 1.91
CA PRO A 81 13.42 2.67 3.10
C PRO A 81 13.78 3.81 4.04
N THR A 82 13.68 3.55 5.35
CA THR A 82 14.02 4.54 6.37
C THR A 82 15.40 4.30 6.97
N GLU A 83 15.96 3.12 6.78
CA GLU A 83 17.28 2.79 7.32
C GLU A 83 18.26 2.31 6.26
N ALA A 84 17.80 1.54 5.28
CA ALA A 84 18.64 1.12 4.17
C ALA A 84 18.69 2.23 3.12
N SER A 85 19.68 2.17 2.21
CA SER A 85 19.76 3.16 1.15
C SER A 85 18.73 2.91 0.06
N GLU A 86 18.36 1.64 -0.17
CA GLU A 86 17.35 1.27 -1.13
C GLU A 86 16.79 -0.11 -0.77
N LEU A 87 15.63 -0.43 -1.34
CA LEU A 87 15.01 -1.74 -1.18
C LEU A 87 15.26 -2.58 -2.43
N THR A 88 15.58 -3.86 -2.23
CA THR A 88 15.60 -4.79 -3.35
C THR A 88 14.16 -5.06 -3.81
N HIS A 89 14.01 -5.66 -5.00
CA HIS A 89 12.68 -6.06 -5.46
C HIS A 89 12.00 -6.97 -4.44
N ASP A 90 12.75 -7.91 -3.88
CA ASP A 90 12.18 -8.85 -2.91
C ASP A 90 11.76 -8.14 -1.63
N GLN A 91 12.56 -7.19 -1.15
CA GLN A 91 12.21 -6.43 0.06
C GLN A 91 10.99 -5.55 -0.17
N TYR A 92 10.93 -4.87 -1.31
CA TYR A 92 9.80 -4.02 -1.66
C TYR A 92 8.52 -4.86 -1.76
N ASN A 93 8.60 -5.96 -2.51
CA ASN A 93 7.44 -6.81 -2.73
C ASN A 93 6.99 -7.49 -1.45
N ALA A 94 7.92 -7.88 -0.59
CA ALA A 94 7.58 -8.46 0.71
C ALA A 94 6.87 -7.45 1.61
N ALA A 95 7.33 -6.20 1.61
CA ALA A 95 6.71 -5.14 2.39
C ALA A 95 5.29 -4.87 1.88
N LEU A 96 5.14 -4.76 0.56
CA LEU A 96 3.84 -4.52 -0.05
C LEU A 96 2.86 -5.65 0.26
N GLU A 97 3.30 -6.89 0.11
CA GLU A 97 2.47 -8.05 0.39
C GLU A 97 2.07 -8.11 1.86
N ASN A 98 3.00 -7.82 2.75
CA ASN A 98 2.72 -7.80 4.19
C ASN A 98 1.69 -6.72 4.52
N PHE A 99 1.84 -5.52 3.96
CA PHE A 99 0.89 -4.44 4.17
C PHE A 99 -0.50 -4.84 3.65
N PHE A 100 -0.54 -5.44 2.48
CA PHE A 100 -1.79 -5.90 1.87
C PHE A 100 -2.49 -6.90 2.78
N GLU A 101 -1.78 -7.91 3.25
CA GLU A 101 -2.39 -8.98 4.04
C GLU A 101 -2.74 -8.55 5.47
N SER A 102 -1.91 -7.72 6.08
CA SER A 102 -2.08 -7.36 7.48
C SER A 102 -2.99 -6.18 7.70
N ILE A 103 -3.01 -5.23 6.77
CA ILE A 103 -3.72 -3.98 6.94
C ILE A 103 -4.89 -3.86 5.97
N VAL A 104 -4.63 -4.03 4.67
CA VAL A 104 -5.65 -3.78 3.65
C VAL A 104 -6.76 -4.83 3.68
N GLN A 105 -6.42 -6.09 3.63
CA GLN A 105 -7.43 -7.15 3.60
C GLN A 105 -8.39 -7.11 4.79
N PRO A 106 -7.90 -7.00 6.04
CA PRO A 106 -8.84 -6.90 7.16
C PRO A 106 -9.65 -5.62 7.13
N ALA A 107 -9.07 -4.51 6.63
CA ALA A 107 -9.75 -3.23 6.62
C ALA A 107 -10.92 -3.20 5.63
N ILE A 108 -10.80 -3.89 4.51
CA ILE A 108 -11.82 -3.86 3.46
C ILE A 108 -12.83 -5.01 3.56
N LYS A 109 -12.61 -5.93 4.47
CA LYS A 109 -13.48 -7.10 4.61
C LYS A 109 -14.92 -6.67 4.87
N GLY A 110 -15.83 -7.20 4.06
CA GLY A 110 -17.24 -6.88 4.19
C GLY A 110 -17.67 -5.59 3.51
N SER A 111 -16.75 -4.88 2.86
CA SER A 111 -17.07 -3.67 2.11
C SER A 111 -17.14 -3.96 0.61
N SER A 112 -17.49 -2.94 -0.17
CA SER A 112 -17.52 -3.03 -1.63
C SER A 112 -16.15 -2.78 -2.26
N ILE A 113 -15.15 -2.43 -1.45
CA ILE A 113 -13.81 -2.13 -1.96
C ILE A 113 -13.17 -3.37 -2.57
N THR A 114 -12.55 -3.21 -3.73
CA THR A 114 -11.82 -4.27 -4.41
C THR A 114 -10.36 -3.88 -4.58
N VAL A 115 -9.49 -4.86 -4.76
CA VAL A 115 -8.05 -4.62 -4.87
C VAL A 115 -7.47 -5.40 -6.04
N GLU A 116 -6.36 -4.89 -6.57
CA GLU A 116 -5.55 -5.58 -7.56
C GLU A 116 -4.10 -5.55 -7.10
N LEU A 117 -3.51 -6.72 -6.95
CA LEU A 117 -2.10 -6.85 -6.61
C LEU A 117 -1.41 -7.52 -7.80
N THR A 118 -0.48 -6.79 -8.42
CA THR A 118 0.17 -7.30 -9.62
C THR A 118 1.15 -8.41 -9.29
N SER A 119 1.52 -9.18 -10.31
CA SER A 119 2.54 -10.20 -10.18
C SER A 119 3.91 -9.56 -9.97
N ASN A 120 4.79 -10.22 -9.21
CA ASN A 120 6.16 -9.74 -9.02
C ASN A 120 7.08 -10.16 -10.16
N GLU A 121 6.52 -10.74 -11.22
CA GLU A 121 7.26 -11.11 -12.41
C GLU A 121 6.50 -10.66 -13.64
N VAL A 122 7.25 -10.19 -14.62
CA VAL A 122 6.69 -9.85 -15.91
C VAL A 122 7.19 -10.88 -16.90
N SER A 123 6.27 -11.56 -17.56
CA SER A 123 6.63 -12.47 -18.65
C SER A 123 6.16 -11.87 -19.95
N VAL A 124 6.78 -12.32 -21.05
CA VAL A 124 6.42 -11.83 -22.38
C VAL A 124 4.96 -12.12 -22.65
N GLY A 125 4.21 -11.09 -22.99
CA GLY A 125 2.79 -11.22 -23.29
C GLY A 125 1.88 -11.24 -22.09
N SER A 126 2.41 -11.15 -20.87
CA SER A 126 1.55 -11.12 -19.70
C SER A 126 0.95 -9.73 -19.51
N VAL A 127 -0.21 -9.71 -18.92
CA VAL A 127 -0.90 -8.46 -18.60
C VAL A 127 -0.62 -8.12 -17.16
N ALA A 128 -0.11 -6.92 -16.93
CA ALA A 128 0.09 -6.44 -15.56
C ALA A 128 -1.25 -6.21 -14.89
N GLY A 129 -1.29 -6.32 -13.58
CA GLY A 129 -2.49 -6.03 -12.83
C GLY A 129 -3.45 -7.18 -12.72
N VAL A 130 -2.92 -8.38 -12.51
CA VAL A 130 -3.76 -9.54 -12.28
C VAL A 130 -4.56 -9.32 -11.01
N LYS A 131 -5.87 -9.51 -11.10
CA LYS A 131 -6.75 -9.35 -9.97
C LYS A 131 -6.50 -10.45 -8.94
N VAL A 132 -6.36 -10.04 -7.69
CA VAL A 132 -6.23 -10.98 -6.60
C VAL A 132 -7.56 -11.02 -5.87
N GLU A 133 -8.20 -12.19 -5.91
CA GLU A 133 -9.46 -12.37 -5.20
C GLU A 133 -9.21 -13.01 -3.84
N LYS A 134 -9.71 -12.36 -2.84
CA LYS A 134 -9.51 -12.82 -1.46
C LYS A 134 -10.82 -12.95 -0.73
#